data_50c2dde27b0a61526041ed42a743464b
#
_entry.id   50c2dde27b0a61526041ed42a743464b
#
_cell.length_a   1.000
_cell.length_b   1.000
_cell.length_c   1.000
_cell.angle_alpha   90.00
_cell.angle_beta   90.00
_cell.angle_gamma   90.00
#
_symmetry.space_group_name_H-M   'P 1'
#
loop_
_entity.id
_entity.type
_entity.pdbx_description
1 polymer ?
#
loop_
_entity_poly.entity_id
_entity_poly.type
_entity_poly.pdbx_seq_one_letter_code
_entity_poly.pdbx_strand_id
1 'polypeptide(L)'
;LDWLRERFQVIILSDTYYQFSAPLMRQLGWPALFCHRLEVDGDGRVTNYVLRQKDPKRQSVRAIRSLNFRVIAAGDSYNDTTMLAEADAGILFNAPANVVAEFPQFPAVEGYEALKEAFRAASIRDI
;
A
#
# COMPACT_ATOMS: atom_id res chain seq x y z
N LEU A 1 8.85 7.60 -4.98
CA LEU A 1 8.58 6.27 -5.54
C LEU A 1 9.85 5.66 -6.17
N ASP A 2 10.59 6.41 -6.99
CA ASP A 2 11.79 5.91 -7.69
C ASP A 2 12.83 5.34 -6.72
N TRP A 3 13.11 6.05 -5.62
CA TRP A 3 14.00 5.57 -4.57
C TRP A 3 13.60 4.18 -4.03
N LEU A 4 12.31 3.92 -3.85
CA LEU A 4 11.79 2.62 -3.43
C LEU A 4 11.98 1.57 -4.53
N ARG A 5 11.65 1.91 -5.77
CA ARG A 5 11.73 0.99 -6.92
C ARG A 5 13.15 0.56 -7.24
N GLU A 6 14.14 1.40 -6.95
CA GLU A 6 15.56 1.05 -7.09
C GLU A 6 16.03 0.02 -6.06
N ARG A 7 15.31 -0.14 -4.94
CA ARG A 7 15.74 -0.93 -3.79
C ARG A 7 14.84 -2.09 -3.43
N PHE A 8 13.56 -2.00 -3.80
CA PHE A 8 12.53 -2.96 -3.45
C PHE A 8 11.64 -3.31 -4.65
N GLN A 9 11.03 -4.47 -4.59
CA GLN A 9 9.84 -4.75 -5.38
C GLN A 9 8.67 -3.98 -4.75
N VAL A 10 8.05 -3.08 -5.50
CA VAL A 10 7.01 -2.20 -4.98
C VAL A 10 5.66 -2.60 -5.55
N ILE A 11 4.69 -2.77 -4.67
CA ILE A 11 3.29 -2.98 -5.02
C ILE A 11 2.46 -1.92 -4.32
N ILE A 12 1.62 -1.22 -5.06
CA ILE A 12 0.65 -0.28 -4.51
C ILE A 12 -0.63 -1.04 -4.19
N LEU A 13 -1.07 -0.97 -2.95
CA LEU A 13 -2.34 -1.53 -2.49
C LEU A 13 -3.30 -0.38 -2.22
N SER A 14 -4.44 -0.35 -2.89
CA SER A 14 -5.37 0.77 -2.81
C SER A 14 -6.83 0.30 -2.87
N ASP A 15 -7.70 1.03 -2.20
CA ASP A 15 -9.16 0.84 -2.28
C ASP A 15 -9.79 1.62 -3.44
N THR A 16 -9.00 2.18 -4.33
CA THR A 16 -9.45 2.83 -5.56
C THR A 16 -9.90 1.80 -6.61
N TYR A 17 -10.23 2.29 -7.79
CA TYR A 17 -10.64 1.49 -8.95
C TYR A 17 -9.68 1.71 -10.10
N TYR A 18 -9.39 0.66 -10.88
CA TYR A 18 -8.47 0.75 -12.03
C TYR A 18 -8.84 1.87 -12.99
N GLN A 19 -10.13 2.06 -13.25
CA GLN A 19 -10.62 3.08 -14.19
C GLN A 19 -10.29 4.51 -13.74
N PHE A 20 -10.22 4.75 -12.42
CA PHE A 20 -9.84 6.05 -11.86
C PHE A 20 -8.33 6.23 -11.75
N SER A 21 -7.61 5.17 -11.43
CA SER A 21 -6.18 5.25 -11.14
C SER A 21 -5.28 5.11 -12.37
N ALA A 22 -5.78 4.57 -13.48
CA ALA A 22 -4.99 4.32 -14.69
C ALA A 22 -4.22 5.55 -15.20
N PRO A 23 -4.79 6.77 -15.27
CA PRO A 23 -4.04 7.96 -15.70
C PRO A 23 -2.84 8.27 -14.81
N LEU A 24 -3.00 8.12 -13.48
CA LEU A 24 -1.90 8.30 -12.52
C LEU A 24 -0.85 7.20 -12.67
N MET A 25 -1.27 5.95 -12.79
CA MET A 25 -0.36 4.83 -12.97
C MET A 25 0.48 4.97 -14.23
N ARG A 26 -0.10 5.49 -15.31
CA ARG A 26 0.65 5.81 -16.53
C ARG A 26 1.77 6.81 -16.26
N GLN A 27 1.49 7.88 -15.51
CA GLN A 27 2.49 8.89 -15.13
C GLN A 27 3.59 8.31 -14.25
N LEU A 28 3.26 7.31 -13.44
CA LEU A 28 4.20 6.65 -12.53
C LEU A 28 4.99 5.50 -13.18
N GLY A 29 4.79 5.27 -14.49
CA GLY A 29 5.48 4.19 -15.21
C GLY A 29 4.91 2.79 -14.93
N TRP A 30 3.61 2.71 -14.68
CA TRP A 30 2.86 1.47 -14.46
C TRP A 30 3.42 0.59 -13.34
N PRO A 31 3.52 1.09 -12.10
CA PRO A 31 3.84 0.24 -10.96
C PRO A 31 2.75 -0.82 -10.77
N ALA A 32 3.10 -1.94 -10.15
CA ALA A 32 2.10 -2.95 -9.79
C ALA A 32 1.06 -2.33 -8.86
N LEU A 33 -0.21 -2.47 -9.22
CA LEU A 33 -1.34 -1.93 -8.47
C LEU A 33 -2.37 -3.03 -8.24
N PHE A 34 -2.68 -3.30 -6.97
CA PHE A 34 -3.80 -4.15 -6.58
C PHE A 34 -4.91 -3.24 -6.03
N CYS A 35 -6.00 -3.16 -6.75
CA CYS A 35 -7.16 -2.35 -6.38
C CYS A 35 -8.45 -3.01 -6.89
N HIS A 36 -9.56 -2.32 -6.75
CA HIS A 36 -10.86 -2.77 -7.22
C HIS A 36 -11.10 -2.36 -8.69
N ARG A 37 -12.21 -2.76 -9.24
CA ARG A 37 -12.58 -2.39 -10.61
C ARG A 37 -14.04 -1.93 -10.68
N LEU A 38 -14.33 -1.09 -11.67
CA LEU A 38 -15.68 -0.72 -12.07
C LEU A 38 -16.10 -1.54 -13.28
N GLU A 39 -17.39 -1.83 -13.37
CA GLU A 39 -18.02 -2.28 -14.59
C GLU A 39 -18.58 -1.07 -15.33
N VAL A 40 -18.18 -0.92 -16.59
CA VAL A 40 -18.54 0.22 -17.43
C VAL A 40 -19.21 -0.32 -18.70
N ASP A 41 -20.38 0.21 -19.04
CA ASP A 41 -21.10 -0.18 -20.26
C ASP A 41 -20.51 0.43 -21.55
N GLY A 42 -21.09 0.09 -22.69
CA GLY A 42 -20.63 0.60 -24.00
C GLY A 42 -20.77 2.11 -24.19
N ASP A 43 -21.59 2.78 -23.36
CA ASP A 43 -21.79 4.23 -23.36
C ASP A 43 -20.86 4.97 -22.38
N GLY A 44 -19.98 4.24 -21.69
CA GLY A 44 -19.06 4.81 -20.70
C GLY A 44 -19.70 5.04 -19.33
N ARG A 45 -20.88 4.47 -19.06
CA ARG A 45 -21.56 4.60 -17.77
C ARG A 45 -21.09 3.53 -16.81
N VAL A 46 -20.85 3.91 -15.56
CA VAL A 46 -20.57 2.97 -14.48
C VAL A 46 -21.87 2.23 -14.12
N THR A 47 -21.88 0.93 -14.30
CA THR A 47 -23.04 0.07 -14.03
C THR A 47 -22.91 -0.70 -12.73
N ASN A 48 -21.71 -0.95 -12.26
CA ASN A 48 -21.44 -1.69 -11.03
C ASN A 48 -20.01 -1.42 -10.56
N TYR A 49 -19.71 -1.81 -9.32
CA TYR A 49 -18.34 -1.88 -8.80
C TYR A 49 -18.05 -3.31 -8.33
N VAL A 50 -16.81 -3.74 -8.48
CA VAL A 50 -16.37 -5.07 -8.05
C VAL A 50 -15.25 -4.90 -7.05
N LEU A 51 -15.52 -5.23 -5.79
CA LEU A 51 -14.50 -5.33 -4.77
C LEU A 51 -13.72 -6.63 -5.00
N ARG A 52 -12.41 -6.54 -4.97
CA ARG A 52 -11.54 -7.70 -5.21
C ARG A 52 -11.80 -8.80 -4.19
N GLN A 53 -11.83 -8.41 -2.90
CA GLN A 53 -12.13 -9.32 -1.79
C GLN A 53 -12.33 -8.51 -0.51
N LYS A 54 -12.71 -9.19 0.58
CA LYS A 54 -12.79 -8.59 1.90
C LYS A 54 -11.38 -8.37 2.46
N ASP A 55 -11.15 -7.23 3.11
CA ASP A 55 -9.85 -6.83 3.69
C ASP A 55 -8.68 -7.00 2.67
N PRO A 56 -8.78 -6.38 1.49
CA PRO A 56 -7.93 -6.73 0.36
C PRO A 56 -6.46 -6.42 0.56
N LYS A 57 -6.13 -5.33 1.27
CA LYS A 57 -4.74 -4.94 1.53
C LYS A 57 -4.04 -5.97 2.43
N ARG A 58 -4.69 -6.38 3.52
CA ARG A 58 -4.18 -7.43 4.40
C ARG A 58 -4.02 -8.76 3.67
N GLN A 59 -5.02 -9.16 2.89
CA GLN A 59 -4.98 -10.42 2.15
C GLN A 59 -3.86 -10.43 1.10
N SER A 60 -3.60 -9.29 0.46
CA SER A 60 -2.48 -9.16 -0.47
C SER A 60 -1.13 -9.35 0.22
N VAL A 61 -0.93 -8.71 1.36
CA VAL A 61 0.30 -8.88 2.17
C VAL A 61 0.47 -10.33 2.60
N ARG A 62 -0.60 -10.95 3.09
CA ARG A 62 -0.61 -12.35 3.52
C ARG A 62 -0.21 -13.29 2.38
N ALA A 63 -0.77 -13.09 1.19
CA ALA A 63 -0.45 -13.89 0.01
C ALA A 63 1.02 -13.75 -0.41
N ILE A 64 1.55 -12.54 -0.43
CA ILE A 64 2.95 -12.27 -0.77
C ILE A 64 3.88 -12.92 0.26
N ARG A 65 3.58 -12.82 1.55
CA ARG A 65 4.35 -13.50 2.60
C ARG A 65 4.31 -15.02 2.45
N SER A 66 3.18 -15.58 2.01
CA SER A 66 3.06 -17.02 1.76
C SER A 66 3.97 -17.51 0.62
N LEU A 67 4.43 -16.60 -0.23
CA LEU A 67 5.45 -16.85 -1.25
C LEU A 67 6.89 -16.70 -0.72
N ASN A 68 7.06 -16.58 0.59
CA ASN A 68 8.33 -16.39 1.29
C ASN A 68 9.01 -15.04 1.03
N PHE A 69 8.25 -14.02 0.64
CA PHE A 69 8.75 -12.66 0.61
C PHE A 69 8.63 -12.02 1.99
N ARG A 70 9.65 -11.24 2.37
CA ARG A 70 9.56 -10.33 3.49
C ARG A 70 8.85 -9.06 3.02
N VAL A 71 7.84 -8.62 3.75
CA VAL A 71 7.01 -7.49 3.39
C VAL A 71 7.19 -6.34 4.39
N ILE A 72 7.52 -5.16 3.88
CA ILE A 72 7.45 -3.90 4.60
C ILE A 72 6.25 -3.14 4.03
N ALA A 73 5.31 -2.76 4.87
CA ALA A 73 4.12 -2.01 4.47
C ALA A 73 4.13 -0.61 5.09
N ALA A 74 3.68 0.37 4.31
CA ALA A 74 3.48 1.74 4.80
C ALA A 74 2.07 2.20 4.44
N GLY A 75 1.44 2.94 5.34
CA GLY A 75 0.09 3.46 5.14
C GLY A 75 -0.19 4.65 6.05
N ASP A 76 -1.24 5.41 5.73
CA ASP A 76 -1.55 6.69 6.38
C ASP A 76 -2.89 6.71 7.13
N SER A 77 -3.66 5.65 7.06
CA SER A 77 -5.02 5.67 7.58
C SER A 77 -5.35 4.47 8.46
N TYR A 78 -6.45 4.60 9.20
CA TYR A 78 -7.00 3.51 10.00
C TYR A 78 -7.25 2.24 9.15
N ASN A 79 -7.68 2.40 7.89
CA ASN A 79 -7.93 1.29 6.98
C ASN A 79 -6.67 0.49 6.60
N ASP A 80 -5.48 1.05 6.82
CA ASP A 80 -4.22 0.39 6.54
C ASP A 80 -3.71 -0.45 7.71
N THR A 81 -4.27 -0.31 8.90
CA THR A 81 -3.72 -0.90 10.13
C THR A 81 -3.70 -2.42 10.11
N THR A 82 -4.67 -3.09 9.51
CA THR A 82 -4.68 -4.54 9.36
C THR A 82 -3.60 -5.03 8.40
N MET A 83 -3.34 -4.27 7.34
CA MET A 83 -2.22 -4.51 6.40
C MET A 83 -0.88 -4.35 7.11
N LEU A 84 -0.71 -3.28 7.89
CA LEU A 84 0.53 -3.02 8.63
C LEU A 84 0.80 -4.12 9.65
N ALA A 85 -0.22 -4.60 10.35
CA ALA A 85 -0.10 -5.69 11.32
C ALA A 85 0.26 -7.03 10.66
N GLU A 86 -0.21 -7.30 9.45
CA GLU A 86 0.08 -8.52 8.70
C GLU A 86 1.50 -8.52 8.12
N ALA A 87 2.07 -7.37 7.82
CA ALA A 87 3.41 -7.23 7.27
C ALA A 87 4.51 -7.64 8.29
N ASP A 88 5.70 -7.94 7.81
CA ASP A 88 6.86 -8.18 8.66
C ASP A 88 7.32 -6.89 9.36
N ALA A 89 7.11 -5.75 8.73
CA ALA A 89 7.26 -4.43 9.32
C ALA A 89 6.18 -3.49 8.77
N GLY A 90 5.48 -2.80 9.67
CA GLY A 90 4.46 -1.80 9.34
C GLY A 90 4.94 -0.41 9.73
N ILE A 91 4.68 0.58 8.90
CA ILE A 91 5.07 1.98 9.10
C ILE A 91 3.83 2.87 8.91
N LEU A 92 3.53 3.72 9.89
CA LEU A 92 2.55 4.79 9.72
C LEU A 92 3.25 6.02 9.12
N PHE A 93 2.76 6.46 7.98
CA PHE A 93 3.32 7.59 7.23
C PHE A 93 2.29 8.72 7.14
N ASN A 94 2.62 9.88 7.70
CA ASN A 94 1.73 11.05 7.75
C ASN A 94 0.32 10.71 8.27
N ALA A 95 0.20 9.80 9.21
CA ALA A 95 -1.07 9.35 9.73
C ALA A 95 -1.66 10.38 10.71
N PRO A 96 -3.01 10.42 10.86
CA PRO A 96 -3.65 11.26 11.87
C PRO A 96 -3.19 10.91 13.30
N ALA A 97 -3.17 11.91 14.17
CA ALA A 97 -2.69 11.75 15.56
C ALA A 97 -3.45 10.67 16.34
N ASN A 98 -4.77 10.53 16.11
CA ASN A 98 -5.57 9.49 16.75
C ASN A 98 -5.16 8.07 16.32
N VAL A 99 -4.78 7.88 15.07
CA VAL A 99 -4.29 6.59 14.57
C VAL A 99 -2.92 6.27 15.17
N VAL A 100 -2.02 7.22 15.20
CA VAL A 100 -0.69 7.07 15.83
C VAL A 100 -0.83 6.69 17.30
N ALA A 101 -1.73 7.34 18.04
CA ALA A 101 -1.95 7.05 19.47
C ALA A 101 -2.55 5.67 19.71
N GLU A 102 -3.45 5.22 18.85
CA GLU A 102 -4.11 3.90 18.98
C GLU A 102 -3.20 2.73 18.60
N PHE A 103 -2.23 2.96 17.71
CA PHE A 103 -1.32 1.93 17.21
C PHE A 103 0.15 2.24 17.50
N PRO A 104 0.55 2.32 18.78
CA PRO A 104 1.93 2.68 19.16
C PRO A 104 2.98 1.64 18.75
N GLN A 105 2.57 0.43 18.38
CA GLN A 105 3.45 -0.62 17.89
C GLN A 105 4.07 -0.32 16.52
N PHE A 106 3.46 0.59 15.74
CA PHE A 106 4.00 0.97 14.44
C PHE A 106 4.82 2.25 14.58
N PRO A 107 6.05 2.30 14.03
CA PRO A 107 6.76 3.56 13.90
C PRO A 107 5.94 4.53 13.06
N ALA A 108 5.78 5.75 13.56
CA ALA A 108 5.05 6.82 12.90
C ALA A 108 6.05 7.88 12.43
N VAL A 109 6.04 8.17 11.15
CA VAL A 109 6.98 9.10 10.51
C VAL A 109 6.24 10.13 9.68
N GLU A 110 6.83 11.31 9.57
CA GLU A 110 6.35 12.41 8.73
C GLU A 110 7.41 12.79 7.71
N GLY A 111 6.96 13.04 6.47
CA GLY A 111 7.85 13.43 5.38
C GLY A 111 8.62 12.27 4.76
N TYR A 112 9.06 12.49 3.53
CA TYR A 112 9.67 11.44 2.71
C TYR A 112 11.05 10.98 3.20
N GLU A 113 11.84 11.87 3.79
CA GLU A 113 13.16 11.47 4.29
C GLU A 113 13.03 10.54 5.51
N ALA A 114 12.14 10.87 6.44
CA ALA A 114 11.85 10.00 7.58
C ALA A 114 11.27 8.64 7.14
N LEU A 115 10.45 8.64 6.09
CA LEU A 115 9.93 7.41 5.50
C LEU A 115 11.05 6.53 4.92
N LYS A 116 11.99 7.12 4.19
CA LYS A 116 13.16 6.39 3.66
C LYS A 116 13.98 5.75 4.78
N GLU A 117 14.24 6.51 5.87
CA GLU A 117 14.95 5.98 7.03
C GLU A 117 14.19 4.83 7.71
N ALA A 118 12.87 4.93 7.81
CA ALA A 118 12.06 3.84 8.34
C ALA A 118 12.14 2.58 7.47
N PHE A 119 12.15 2.72 6.15
CA PHE A 119 12.37 1.59 5.23
C PHE A 119 13.77 0.98 5.39
N ARG A 120 14.81 1.81 5.53
CA ARG A 120 16.17 1.31 5.80
C ARG A 120 16.22 0.52 7.10
N ALA A 121 15.65 1.07 8.17
CA ALA A 121 15.61 0.41 9.48
C ALA A 121 14.84 -0.91 9.46
N ALA A 122 13.76 -0.99 8.67
CA ALA A 122 12.96 -2.20 8.53
C ALA A 122 13.58 -3.24 7.57
N SER A 123 14.50 -2.85 6.72
CA SER A 123 15.18 -3.74 5.77
C SER A 123 16.17 -4.66 6.50
N ILE A 124 16.25 -5.91 6.04
CA ILE A 124 17.30 -6.84 6.47
C ILE A 124 18.55 -6.75 5.57
N ARG A 125 18.47 -5.95 4.53
CA ARG A 125 19.59 -5.67 3.61
C ARG A 125 20.17 -4.30 3.91
N ASP A 126 21.44 -4.18 3.68
CA ASP A 126 22.10 -2.88 3.70
C ASP A 126 21.76 -2.13 2.41
N ILE A 127 21.00 -1.04 2.54
CA ILE A 127 20.47 -0.26 1.39
C ILE A 127 20.71 1.25 1.53
#